data_c96ef338fd63de5373f43f81e6d8cb2c
#
_entry.id   c96ef338fd63de5373f43f81e6d8cb2c
#
_cell.length_a   1.000
_cell.length_b   1.000
_cell.length_c   1.000
_cell.angle_alpha   90.00
_cell.angle_beta   90.00
_cell.angle_gamma   90.00
#
_symmetry.space_group_name_H-M   'P 1'
#
loop_
_entity.id
_entity.type
_entity.pdbx_description
1 polymer ?
#
loop_
_entity_poly.entity_id
_entity_poly.type
_entity_poly.pdbx_seq_one_letter_code
_entity_poly.pdbx_strand_id
1 'polypeptide(L)'
;EKKRMKATFDTNKKFSNKEEIKYQDFKNSIAMLLNSLNFHNNRIEALIDQLYGINKAITNVDSAFVKISDKARVNRKEFIQEYKGFELDETWLDRVAKLKSRGWDILAKNYSAEIVELKNEMAKIGKLINVDISEFRNIVKKVKKGENEARSAKKEMVEANLRLVISIAKKYTNRGLQFLDLIQEG
;
A
#
# COMPACT_ATOMS: atom_id res chain seq x y z
N GLU A 1 10.87 2.55 16.72
CA GLU A 1 10.87 2.53 15.23
C GLU A 1 12.25 2.91 14.68
N LYS A 2 12.86 4.06 15.02
CA LYS A 2 14.23 4.42 14.61
C LYS A 2 15.29 3.37 14.96
N LYS A 3 15.14 2.63 16.07
CA LYS A 3 16.05 1.55 16.47
C LYS A 3 15.87 0.30 15.60
N ARG A 4 14.63 0.00 15.19
CA ARG A 4 14.31 -1.12 14.28
C ARG A 4 14.83 -0.84 12.86
N MET A 5 14.68 0.41 12.38
CA MET A 5 15.27 0.83 11.10
C MET A 5 16.79 0.76 11.11
N LYS A 6 17.47 1.23 12.16
CA LYS A 6 18.92 1.05 12.29
C LYS A 6 19.30 -0.43 12.31
N ALA A 7 18.53 -1.29 12.98
CA ALA A 7 18.81 -2.72 13.05
C ALA A 7 18.55 -3.44 11.71
N THR A 8 17.59 -3.01 10.90
CA THR A 8 17.37 -3.54 9.54
C THR A 8 18.37 -3.01 8.52
N PHE A 9 18.93 -1.81 8.74
CA PHE A 9 19.98 -1.24 7.89
C PHE A 9 21.39 -1.68 8.30
N ASP A 10 21.67 -1.93 9.58
CA ASP A 10 23.03 -2.17 10.08
C ASP A 10 23.42 -3.64 10.24
N THR A 11 22.50 -4.56 10.31
CA THR A 11 22.78 -6.02 10.28
C THR A 11 21.50 -6.82 10.42
N ASN A 12 21.42 -8.02 9.85
CA ASN A 12 20.46 -9.12 10.06
C ASN A 12 20.20 -9.51 11.54
N LYS A 13 20.21 -8.57 12.49
CA LYS A 13 19.88 -8.81 13.89
C LYS A 13 18.37 -8.82 14.03
N LYS A 14 17.80 -10.01 14.05
CA LYS A 14 16.43 -10.22 14.54
C LYS A 14 16.33 -9.71 15.97
N PHE A 15 15.30 -8.93 16.27
CA PHE A 15 14.98 -8.53 17.65
C PHE A 15 14.85 -9.76 18.54
N SER A 16 15.29 -9.63 19.78
CA SER A 16 14.98 -10.64 20.81
C SER A 16 13.46 -10.70 21.00
N ASN A 17 12.90 -11.88 21.27
CA ASN A 17 11.46 -12.08 21.49
C ASN A 17 10.89 -11.08 22.54
N LYS A 18 11.68 -10.70 23.55
CA LYS A 18 11.28 -9.69 24.55
C LYS A 18 11.17 -8.27 23.98
N GLU A 19 12.01 -7.91 23.04
CA GLU A 19 11.97 -6.60 22.38
C GLU A 19 10.82 -6.51 21.38
N GLU A 20 10.52 -7.61 20.70
CA GLU A 20 9.37 -7.69 19.78
C GLU A 20 8.04 -7.54 20.54
N ILE A 21 7.88 -8.20 21.69
CA ILE A 21 6.69 -8.05 22.54
C ILE A 21 6.52 -6.60 22.99
N LYS A 22 7.60 -5.97 23.51
CA LYS A 22 7.54 -4.55 23.90
C LYS A 22 7.21 -3.62 22.75
N TYR A 23 7.72 -3.91 21.54
CA TYR A 23 7.39 -3.13 20.35
C TYR A 23 5.90 -3.24 20.00
N GLN A 24 5.32 -4.42 20.08
CA GLN A 24 3.89 -4.63 19.84
C GLN A 24 3.02 -3.95 20.90
N ASP A 25 3.42 -3.98 22.16
CA ASP A 25 2.73 -3.27 23.24
C ASP A 25 2.72 -1.75 23.04
N PHE A 26 3.87 -1.17 22.65
CA PHE A 26 3.95 0.24 22.29
C PHE A 26 3.08 0.58 21.07
N LYS A 27 3.08 -0.27 20.06
CA LYS A 27 2.27 -0.08 18.86
C LYS A 27 0.77 -0.11 19.19
N ASN A 28 0.34 -1.03 20.05
CA ASN A 28 -1.04 -1.12 20.51
C ASN A 28 -1.43 0.10 21.35
N SER A 29 -0.54 0.57 22.24
CA SER A 29 -0.80 1.75 23.05
C SER A 29 -0.93 3.01 22.19
N ILE A 30 -0.07 3.18 21.18
CA ILE A 30 -0.17 4.28 20.21
C ILE A 30 -1.47 4.20 19.43
N ALA A 31 -1.87 2.99 18.98
CA ALA A 31 -3.13 2.80 18.26
C ALA A 31 -4.35 3.17 19.12
N MET A 32 -4.36 2.78 20.40
CA MET A 32 -5.42 3.17 21.35
C MET A 32 -5.51 4.69 21.50
N LEU A 33 -4.37 5.38 21.70
CA LEU A 33 -4.32 6.83 21.82
C LEU A 33 -4.79 7.53 20.53
N LEU A 34 -4.39 7.03 19.36
CA LEU A 34 -4.84 7.56 18.06
C LEU A 34 -6.35 7.38 17.85
N ASN A 35 -6.90 6.22 18.24
CA ASN A 35 -8.34 5.97 18.15
C ASN A 35 -9.15 6.90 19.06
N SER A 36 -8.59 7.32 20.20
CA SER A 36 -9.25 8.27 21.12
C SER A 36 -9.34 9.70 20.55
N LEU A 37 -8.54 10.04 19.54
CA LEU A 37 -8.49 11.39 18.95
C LEU A 37 -9.66 11.73 18.01
N ASN A 38 -10.51 10.74 17.66
CA ASN A 38 -11.69 10.94 16.80
C ASN A 38 -11.42 11.87 15.60
N PHE A 39 -10.49 11.48 14.73
CA PHE A 39 -10.14 12.27 13.55
C PHE A 39 -11.36 12.54 12.68
N HIS A 40 -11.49 13.80 12.23
CA HIS A 40 -12.50 14.18 11.23
C HIS A 40 -12.26 13.42 9.91
N ASN A 41 -13.33 12.97 9.25
CA ASN A 41 -13.27 12.17 8.03
C ASN A 41 -12.38 12.79 6.94
N ASN A 42 -12.44 14.10 6.74
CA ASN A 42 -11.59 14.78 5.74
C ASN A 42 -10.10 14.62 6.03
N ARG A 43 -9.71 14.49 7.31
CA ARG A 43 -8.31 14.24 7.70
C ARG A 43 -7.90 12.80 7.37
N ILE A 44 -8.81 11.86 7.60
CA ILE A 44 -8.58 10.44 7.27
C ILE A 44 -8.43 10.29 5.76
N GLU A 45 -9.30 10.92 4.97
CA GLU A 45 -9.23 10.92 3.50
C GLU A 45 -7.90 11.53 3.00
N ALA A 46 -7.49 12.68 3.54
CA ALA A 46 -6.23 13.30 3.16
C ALA A 46 -5.00 12.42 3.48
N LEU A 47 -5.02 11.67 4.60
CA LEU A 47 -3.96 10.72 4.94
C LEU A 47 -3.95 9.51 4.01
N ILE A 48 -5.11 9.03 3.62
CA ILE A 48 -5.28 7.92 2.66
C ILE A 48 -4.76 8.34 1.28
N ASP A 49 -5.07 9.55 0.83
CA ASP A 49 -4.59 10.08 -0.44
C ASP A 49 -3.06 10.20 -0.46
N GLN A 50 -2.44 10.68 0.63
CA GLN A 50 -1.00 10.71 0.76
C GLN A 50 -0.40 9.30 0.70
N LEU A 51 -0.99 8.34 1.41
CA LEU A 51 -0.57 6.94 1.41
C LEU A 51 -0.65 6.33 0.00
N TYR A 52 -1.71 6.60 -0.73
CA TYR A 52 -1.85 6.14 -2.12
C TYR A 52 -0.89 6.85 -3.08
N GLY A 53 -0.61 8.13 -2.86
CA GLY A 53 0.41 8.87 -3.62
C GLY A 53 1.80 8.21 -3.51
N ILE A 54 2.21 7.87 -2.28
CA ILE A 54 3.46 7.16 -2.02
C ILE A 54 3.44 5.76 -2.64
N ASN A 55 2.34 5.02 -2.47
CA ASN A 55 2.20 3.69 -3.06
C ASN A 55 2.30 3.74 -4.60
N LYS A 56 1.75 4.76 -5.23
CA LYS A 56 1.85 4.97 -6.68
C LYS A 56 3.30 5.22 -7.10
N ALA A 57 4.06 6.01 -6.33
CA ALA A 57 5.48 6.23 -6.58
C ALA A 57 6.28 4.93 -6.51
N ILE A 58 6.07 4.11 -5.47
CA ILE A 58 6.69 2.77 -5.35
C ILE A 58 6.34 1.90 -6.56
N THR A 59 5.05 1.86 -6.94
CA THR A 59 4.58 1.03 -8.06
C THR A 59 5.19 1.48 -9.40
N ASN A 60 5.41 2.78 -9.58
CA ASN A 60 6.06 3.32 -10.77
C ASN A 60 7.52 2.83 -10.86
N VAL A 61 8.26 2.89 -9.75
CA VAL A 61 9.64 2.38 -9.69
C VAL A 61 9.66 0.86 -9.92
N ASP A 62 8.77 0.09 -9.27
CA ASP A 62 8.65 -1.35 -9.52
C ASP A 62 8.37 -1.66 -10.99
N SER A 63 7.49 -0.88 -11.62
CA SER A 63 7.13 -1.05 -13.05
C SER A 63 8.32 -0.74 -13.96
N ALA A 64 9.15 0.25 -13.60
CA ALA A 64 10.38 0.56 -14.33
C ALA A 64 11.39 -0.59 -14.21
N PHE A 65 11.58 -1.16 -13.03
CA PHE A 65 12.40 -2.35 -12.84
C PHE A 65 11.94 -3.53 -13.67
N VAL A 66 10.64 -3.82 -13.70
CA VAL A 66 10.07 -4.89 -14.53
C VAL A 66 10.32 -4.63 -16.02
N LYS A 67 10.16 -3.39 -16.50
CA LYS A 67 10.46 -3.04 -17.90
C LYS A 67 11.93 -3.26 -18.26
N ILE A 68 12.85 -2.94 -17.35
CA ILE A 68 14.28 -3.20 -17.57
C ILE A 68 14.54 -4.71 -17.61
N SER A 69 13.93 -5.49 -16.72
CA SER A 69 14.07 -6.94 -16.72
C SER A 69 13.54 -7.57 -18.02
N ASP A 70 12.43 -7.06 -18.55
CA ASP A 70 11.85 -7.52 -19.82
C ASP A 70 12.79 -7.17 -21.00
N LYS A 71 13.40 -5.97 -21.02
CA LYS A 71 14.40 -5.57 -22.02
C LYS A 71 15.63 -6.48 -21.97
N ALA A 72 16.08 -6.85 -20.79
CA ALA A 72 17.20 -7.75 -20.56
C ALA A 72 16.85 -9.24 -20.84
N ARG A 73 15.58 -9.53 -21.14
CA ARG A 73 15.04 -10.90 -21.34
C ARG A 73 15.21 -11.82 -20.14
N VAL A 74 15.16 -11.27 -18.95
CA VAL A 74 15.13 -12.03 -17.68
C VAL A 74 13.73 -12.60 -17.48
N ASN A 75 13.63 -13.81 -16.93
CA ASN A 75 12.33 -14.40 -16.60
C ASN A 75 11.66 -13.56 -15.50
N ARG A 76 10.45 -13.04 -15.81
CA ARG A 76 9.70 -12.13 -14.94
C ARG A 76 9.40 -12.74 -13.56
N LYS A 77 9.14 -14.06 -13.49
CA LYS A 77 8.88 -14.73 -12.21
C LYS A 77 10.15 -14.79 -11.36
N GLU A 78 11.27 -15.16 -11.94
CA GLU A 78 12.58 -15.17 -11.26
C GLU A 78 12.96 -13.77 -10.80
N PHE A 79 12.77 -12.76 -11.67
CA PHE A 79 13.06 -11.38 -11.33
C PHE A 79 12.26 -10.93 -10.10
N ILE A 80 10.95 -11.19 -10.07
CA ILE A 80 10.08 -10.81 -8.95
C ILE A 80 10.50 -11.52 -7.65
N GLN A 81 10.91 -12.78 -7.72
CA GLN A 81 11.38 -13.55 -6.55
C GLN A 81 12.67 -12.97 -5.98
N GLU A 82 13.63 -12.63 -6.84
CA GLU A 82 14.93 -12.05 -6.43
C GLU A 82 14.84 -10.58 -6.01
N TYR A 83 13.86 -9.84 -6.52
CA TYR A 83 13.69 -8.42 -6.24
C TYR A 83 12.91 -8.17 -4.96
N LYS A 84 11.83 -8.93 -4.70
CA LYS A 84 10.99 -8.74 -3.51
C LYS A 84 11.73 -8.97 -2.22
N GLY A 85 11.71 -7.97 -1.32
CA GLY A 85 12.40 -8.00 -0.03
C GLY A 85 13.84 -7.50 -0.10
N PHE A 86 14.36 -7.20 -1.30
CA PHE A 86 15.70 -6.67 -1.51
C PHE A 86 15.71 -5.34 -2.27
N GLU A 87 14.58 -4.64 -2.23
CA GLU A 87 14.37 -3.37 -2.94
C GLU A 87 15.42 -2.31 -2.53
N LEU A 88 15.84 -2.32 -1.26
CA LEU A 88 16.80 -1.37 -0.68
C LEU A 88 18.22 -1.93 -0.55
N ASP A 89 18.45 -3.19 -0.95
CA ASP A 89 19.76 -3.83 -0.82
C ASP A 89 20.73 -3.33 -1.89
N GLU A 90 21.76 -2.60 -1.50
CA GLU A 90 22.79 -2.07 -2.40
C GLU A 90 23.61 -3.19 -3.08
N THR A 91 23.79 -4.32 -2.40
CA THR A 91 24.56 -5.47 -2.90
C THR A 91 23.76 -6.37 -3.85
N TRP A 92 22.48 -6.06 -4.06
CA TRP A 92 21.60 -6.87 -4.91
C TRP A 92 22.14 -7.05 -6.33
N LEU A 93 22.71 -5.99 -6.91
CA LEU A 93 23.26 -6.03 -8.27
C LEU A 93 24.41 -7.04 -8.40
N ASP A 94 25.32 -7.05 -7.41
CA ASP A 94 26.46 -7.96 -7.36
C ASP A 94 26.02 -9.41 -7.15
N ARG A 95 24.92 -9.60 -6.42
CA ARG A 95 24.33 -10.91 -6.17
C ARG A 95 23.69 -11.46 -7.44
N VAL A 96 22.88 -10.67 -8.13
CA VAL A 96 22.20 -11.12 -9.36
C VAL A 96 23.14 -11.27 -10.54
N ALA A 97 24.26 -10.54 -10.57
CA ALA A 97 25.32 -10.72 -11.57
C ALA A 97 25.98 -12.12 -11.50
N LYS A 98 25.89 -12.79 -10.36
CA LYS A 98 26.39 -14.16 -10.17
C LYS A 98 25.40 -15.25 -10.60
N LEU A 99 24.15 -14.87 -10.89
CA LEU A 99 23.13 -15.81 -11.33
C LEU A 99 23.42 -16.23 -12.78
N LYS A 100 23.46 -17.56 -13.01
CA LYS A 100 23.72 -18.14 -14.33
C LYS A 100 22.50 -18.21 -15.24
N SER A 101 21.36 -17.70 -14.79
CA SER A 101 20.11 -17.73 -15.57
C SER A 101 20.15 -16.70 -16.69
N ARG A 102 19.39 -16.98 -17.76
CA ARG A 102 19.35 -16.18 -18.98
C ARG A 102 18.94 -14.73 -18.72
N GLY A 103 19.72 -13.79 -19.23
CA GLY A 103 19.40 -12.36 -19.21
C GLY A 103 19.97 -11.57 -18.04
N TRP A 104 20.39 -12.22 -16.95
CA TRP A 104 20.96 -11.53 -15.79
C TRP A 104 22.30 -10.86 -16.10
N ASP A 105 23.15 -11.49 -16.94
CA ASP A 105 24.39 -10.90 -17.40
C ASP A 105 24.17 -9.60 -18.20
N ILE A 106 23.14 -9.61 -19.06
CA ILE A 106 22.76 -8.45 -19.86
C ILE A 106 22.21 -7.35 -18.95
N LEU A 107 21.37 -7.70 -17.97
CA LEU A 107 20.81 -6.79 -17.00
C LEU A 107 21.90 -6.12 -16.17
N ALA A 108 22.86 -6.87 -15.65
CA ALA A 108 23.94 -6.34 -14.83
C ALA A 108 24.94 -5.48 -15.62
N LYS A 109 25.22 -5.81 -16.90
CA LYS A 109 26.20 -5.08 -17.72
C LYS A 109 25.60 -3.86 -18.40
N ASN A 110 24.42 -3.99 -19.02
CA ASN A 110 23.89 -2.93 -19.89
C ASN A 110 22.96 -1.95 -19.16
N TYR A 111 22.35 -2.36 -18.04
CA TYR A 111 21.35 -1.58 -17.34
C TYR A 111 21.76 -1.22 -15.89
N SER A 112 23.03 -1.40 -15.55
CA SER A 112 23.53 -1.10 -14.21
C SER A 112 23.27 0.33 -13.76
N ALA A 113 23.49 1.32 -14.65
CA ALA A 113 23.26 2.72 -14.34
C ALA A 113 21.78 3.04 -14.06
N GLU A 114 20.87 2.55 -14.93
CA GLU A 114 19.43 2.73 -14.75
C GLU A 114 18.93 2.06 -13.45
N ILE A 115 19.46 0.87 -13.13
CA ILE A 115 19.13 0.16 -11.90
C ILE A 115 19.59 0.92 -10.65
N VAL A 116 20.78 1.49 -10.67
CA VAL A 116 21.30 2.30 -9.55
C VAL A 116 20.43 3.55 -9.35
N GLU A 117 20.02 4.21 -10.44
CA GLU A 117 19.12 5.36 -10.37
C GLU A 117 17.77 5.00 -9.74
N LEU A 118 17.12 3.93 -10.21
CA LEU A 118 15.86 3.45 -9.66
C LEU A 118 15.99 3.01 -8.19
N LYS A 119 17.11 2.40 -7.80
CA LYS A 119 17.38 2.08 -6.40
C LYS A 119 17.54 3.33 -5.55
N ASN A 120 18.18 4.36 -6.05
CA ASN A 120 18.29 5.63 -5.36
C ASN A 120 16.93 6.31 -5.19
N GLU A 121 16.05 6.23 -6.19
CA GLU A 121 14.65 6.69 -6.06
C GLU A 121 13.90 5.89 -5.00
N MET A 122 14.00 4.57 -5.03
CA MET A 122 13.38 3.70 -4.03
C MET A 122 13.90 4.00 -2.62
N ALA A 123 15.20 4.24 -2.47
CA ALA A 123 15.81 4.61 -1.20
C ALA A 123 15.31 5.97 -0.68
N LYS A 124 15.10 6.96 -1.57
CA LYS A 124 14.48 8.25 -1.20
C LYS A 124 13.05 8.04 -0.68
N ILE A 125 12.25 7.22 -1.37
CA ILE A 125 10.90 6.88 -0.94
C ILE A 125 10.95 6.13 0.39
N GLY A 126 11.84 5.14 0.56
CA GLY A 126 12.02 4.39 1.80
C GLY A 126 12.37 5.29 3.00
N LYS A 127 13.22 6.29 2.80
CA LYS A 127 13.54 7.30 3.84
C LYS A 127 12.34 8.17 4.20
N LEU A 128 11.47 8.50 3.24
CA LEU A 128 10.25 9.27 3.47
C LEU A 128 9.24 8.49 4.30
N ILE A 129 9.07 7.20 3.99
CA ILE A 129 8.08 6.32 4.62
C ILE A 129 8.47 5.98 6.06
N ASN A 130 9.76 5.87 6.36
CA ASN A 130 10.29 5.46 7.66
C ASN A 130 9.84 4.05 8.11
N VAL A 131 9.39 3.21 7.19
CA VAL A 131 8.93 1.83 7.42
C VAL A 131 9.47 0.97 6.27
N ASP A 132 9.65 -0.32 6.49
CA ASP A 132 10.03 -1.23 5.42
C ASP A 132 8.99 -1.25 4.30
N ILE A 133 9.44 -1.32 3.04
CA ILE A 133 8.56 -1.26 1.85
C ILE A 133 7.54 -2.39 1.85
N SER A 134 7.93 -3.58 2.30
CA SER A 134 7.01 -4.73 2.41
C SER A 134 5.95 -4.50 3.48
N GLU A 135 6.31 -3.93 4.62
CA GLU A 135 5.38 -3.55 5.69
C GLU A 135 4.44 -2.43 5.21
N PHE A 136 4.97 -1.43 4.50
CA PHE A 136 4.16 -0.37 3.90
C PHE A 136 3.11 -0.91 2.92
N ARG A 137 3.50 -1.83 2.03
CA ARG A 137 2.55 -2.48 1.10
C ARG A 137 1.45 -3.25 1.85
N ASN A 138 1.79 -3.88 2.97
CA ASN A 138 0.80 -4.54 3.81
C ASN A 138 -0.17 -3.56 4.47
N ILE A 139 0.32 -2.38 4.90
CA ILE A 139 -0.53 -1.31 5.42
C ILE A 139 -1.49 -0.83 4.34
N VAL A 140 -1.00 -0.51 3.14
CA VAL A 140 -1.84 -0.10 1.99
C VAL A 140 -2.91 -1.14 1.68
N LYS A 141 -2.54 -2.43 1.68
CA LYS A 141 -3.49 -3.52 1.45
C LYS A 141 -4.59 -3.59 2.52
N LYS A 142 -4.24 -3.37 3.80
CA LYS A 142 -5.21 -3.32 4.90
C LYS A 142 -6.15 -2.13 4.77
N VAL A 143 -5.62 -0.95 4.45
CA VAL A 143 -6.42 0.27 4.23
C VAL A 143 -7.40 0.06 3.09
N LYS A 144 -6.93 -0.45 1.93
CA LYS A 144 -7.79 -0.73 0.78
C LYS A 144 -8.89 -1.74 1.09
N LYS A 145 -8.60 -2.75 1.90
CA LYS A 145 -9.60 -3.72 2.36
C LYS A 145 -10.66 -3.03 3.21
N GLY A 146 -10.26 -2.22 4.20
CA GLY A 146 -11.18 -1.46 5.06
C GLY A 146 -12.04 -0.48 4.28
N GLU A 147 -11.48 0.23 3.29
CA GLU A 147 -12.27 1.13 2.42
C GLU A 147 -13.33 0.37 1.60
N ASN A 148 -12.97 -0.80 1.06
CA ASN A 148 -13.91 -1.61 0.30
C ASN A 148 -15.05 -2.14 1.20
N GLU A 149 -14.73 -2.57 2.42
CA GLU A 149 -15.72 -3.01 3.41
C GLU A 149 -16.65 -1.86 3.81
N ALA A 150 -16.09 -0.67 4.09
CA ALA A 150 -16.86 0.52 4.42
C ALA A 150 -17.76 0.97 3.26
N ARG A 151 -17.25 0.92 2.03
CA ARG A 151 -18.02 1.24 0.82
C ARG A 151 -19.18 0.26 0.61
N SER A 152 -18.94 -1.04 0.82
CA SER A 152 -19.99 -2.07 0.72
C SER A 152 -21.07 -1.86 1.75
N ALA A 153 -20.70 -1.65 3.02
CA ALA A 153 -21.64 -1.38 4.09
C ALA A 153 -22.46 -0.11 3.86
N LYS A 154 -21.80 0.97 3.39
CA LYS A 154 -22.50 2.22 3.02
C LYS A 154 -23.50 1.99 1.89
N LYS A 155 -23.13 1.21 0.86
CA LYS A 155 -24.02 0.87 -0.24
C LYS A 155 -25.24 0.07 0.25
N GLU A 156 -25.03 -0.94 1.07
CA GLU A 156 -26.11 -1.75 1.65
C GLU A 156 -27.08 -0.90 2.49
N MET A 157 -26.53 0.04 3.28
CA MET A 157 -27.34 0.97 4.07
C MET A 157 -28.17 1.89 3.18
N VAL A 158 -27.59 2.43 2.11
CA VAL A 158 -28.31 3.28 1.14
C VAL A 158 -29.41 2.48 0.44
N GLU A 159 -29.13 1.25 0.01
CA GLU A 159 -30.12 0.38 -0.62
C GLU A 159 -31.28 0.05 0.32
N ALA A 160 -31.00 -0.23 1.60
CA ALA A 160 -32.03 -0.48 2.61
C ALA A 160 -32.91 0.76 2.83
N ASN A 161 -32.29 1.93 2.96
CA ASN A 161 -33.02 3.21 3.11
C ASN A 161 -33.87 3.51 1.87
N LEU A 162 -33.34 3.28 0.66
CA LEU A 162 -34.07 3.48 -0.57
C LEU A 162 -35.33 2.61 -0.65
N ARG A 163 -35.25 1.34 -0.22
CA ARG A 163 -36.44 0.47 -0.14
C ARG A 163 -37.49 1.02 0.81
N LEU A 164 -37.08 1.59 1.95
CA LEU A 164 -37.98 2.23 2.89
C LEU A 164 -38.63 3.46 2.26
N VAL A 165 -37.86 4.35 1.65
CA VAL A 165 -38.34 5.54 0.95
C VAL A 165 -39.36 5.17 -0.14
N ILE A 166 -39.05 4.17 -0.98
CA ILE A 166 -40.01 3.67 -2.00
C ILE A 166 -41.29 3.16 -1.38
N SER A 167 -41.21 2.43 -0.25
CA SER A 167 -42.42 1.95 0.45
C SER A 167 -43.29 3.08 0.99
N ILE A 168 -42.66 4.16 1.48
CA ILE A 168 -43.35 5.35 1.95
C ILE A 168 -43.93 6.11 0.75
N ALA A 169 -43.16 6.40 -0.30
CA ALA A 169 -43.58 7.11 -1.49
C ALA A 169 -44.84 6.48 -2.16
N LYS A 170 -44.95 5.15 -2.18
CA LYS A 170 -46.12 4.44 -2.68
C LYS A 170 -47.43 4.81 -1.95
N LYS A 171 -47.38 5.21 -0.68
CA LYS A 171 -48.54 5.61 0.10
C LYS A 171 -48.98 7.05 -0.23
N TYR A 172 -48.11 7.85 -0.86
CA TYR A 172 -48.37 9.27 -1.19
C TYR A 172 -48.57 9.51 -2.69
N THR A 173 -48.61 8.43 -3.50
CA THR A 173 -48.93 8.53 -4.92
C THR A 173 -50.32 9.15 -5.13
N ASN A 174 -50.54 9.83 -6.26
CA ASN A 174 -51.78 10.47 -6.66
C ASN A 174 -52.20 11.70 -5.80
N ARG A 175 -51.24 12.36 -5.12
CA ARG A 175 -51.46 13.53 -4.28
C ARG A 175 -50.85 14.81 -4.85
N GLY A 176 -50.56 14.86 -6.16
CA GLY A 176 -50.09 16.06 -6.85
C GLY A 176 -48.60 16.05 -7.23
N LEU A 177 -47.78 15.15 -6.65
CA LEU A 177 -46.38 14.94 -7.03
C LEU A 177 -46.20 13.65 -7.79
N GLN A 178 -45.24 13.63 -8.72
CA GLN A 178 -44.88 12.40 -9.42
C GLN A 178 -44.11 11.46 -8.47
N PHE A 179 -44.17 10.17 -8.74
CA PHE A 179 -43.55 9.14 -7.87
C PHE A 179 -42.05 9.32 -7.71
N LEU A 180 -41.33 9.73 -8.78
CA LEU A 180 -39.91 10.00 -8.74
C LEU A 180 -39.55 11.18 -7.84
N ASP A 181 -40.38 12.22 -7.86
CA ASP A 181 -40.19 13.40 -7.01
C ASP A 181 -40.37 13.04 -5.53
N LEU A 182 -41.36 12.18 -5.22
CA LEU A 182 -41.56 11.66 -3.87
C LEU A 182 -40.36 10.82 -3.35
N ILE A 183 -39.66 10.12 -4.23
CA ILE A 183 -38.46 9.38 -3.87
C ILE A 183 -37.25 10.31 -3.62
N GLN A 184 -37.18 11.42 -4.37
CA GLN A 184 -36.08 12.38 -4.22
C GLN A 184 -36.21 13.24 -2.95
N GLU A 185 -37.42 13.48 -2.50
CA GLU A 185 -37.71 14.25 -1.27
C GLU A 185 -37.58 13.42 0.01
N GLY A 186 -37.53 12.09 -0.08
CA GLY A 186 -37.36 11.16 1.05
C GLY A 186 -35.96 10.65 1.20
#